data_96114ad0b9e3d25d46b0f99d733e574c
#
_entry.id   96114ad0b9e3d25d46b0f99d733e574c
#
_cell.length_a   1.000
_cell.length_b   1.000
_cell.length_c   1.000
_cell.angle_alpha   90.00
_cell.angle_beta   90.00
_cell.angle_gamma   90.00
#
_symmetry.space_group_name_H-M   'P 1'
#
loop_
_entity.id
_entity.type
_entity.pdbx_description
1 polymer ?
#
loop_
_entity_poly.entity_id
_entity_poly.type
_entity_poly.pdbx_seq_one_letter_code
_entity_poly.pdbx_strand_id
1 'polypeptide(L)'
;MRLLIRTLLTLVAVAGVLSLATTSVLFALSSLDTGRDPGELLLPLARALLATAVTAAVGGLPYSAGRGRAPWPVLWSASTVCILAIAWIVVSIAAWTDPGDGTDAVVALLTVVPAACCSIAAMPVTELVLRVGTRRIGAG
;
A
#
# COMPACT_ATOMS: atom_id res chain seq x y z
N MET A 1 -11.96 19.10 4.45
CA MET A 1 -12.35 17.73 4.77
C MET A 1 -12.68 16.87 3.53
N ARG A 2 -13.51 17.35 2.61
CA ARG A 2 -13.83 16.62 1.36
C ARG A 2 -12.58 16.30 0.51
N LEU A 3 -11.64 17.24 0.44
CA LEU A 3 -10.39 17.05 -0.31
C LEU A 3 -9.51 15.95 0.32
N LEU A 4 -9.41 15.95 1.64
CA LEU A 4 -8.67 14.92 2.39
C LEU A 4 -9.25 13.53 2.14
N ILE A 5 -10.56 13.39 2.30
CA ILE A 5 -11.26 12.12 2.09
C ILE A 5 -11.10 11.63 0.65
N ARG A 6 -11.28 12.53 -0.33
CA ARG A 6 -11.10 12.20 -1.75
C ARG A 6 -9.68 11.74 -2.06
N THR A 7 -8.68 12.46 -1.56
CA THR A 7 -7.27 12.10 -1.75
C THR A 7 -6.95 10.76 -1.11
N LEU A 8 -7.40 10.55 0.12
CA LEU A 8 -7.18 9.32 0.86
C LEU A 8 -7.85 8.11 0.18
N LEU A 9 -9.10 8.26 -0.24
CA LEU A 9 -9.82 7.21 -0.96
C LEU A 9 -9.15 6.85 -2.29
N THR A 10 -8.70 7.86 -3.04
CA THR A 10 -7.97 7.64 -4.30
C THR A 10 -6.65 6.93 -4.04
N LEU A 11 -5.93 7.33 -3.00
CA LEU A 11 -4.66 6.70 -2.61
C LEU A 11 -4.87 5.22 -2.25
N VAL A 12 -5.87 4.93 -1.43
CA VAL A 12 -6.20 3.56 -1.03
C VAL A 12 -6.62 2.72 -2.24
N ALA A 13 -7.43 3.28 -3.13
CA ALA A 13 -7.87 2.59 -4.35
C ALA A 13 -6.69 2.27 -5.28
N VAL A 14 -5.79 3.23 -5.52
CA VAL A 14 -4.60 3.03 -6.35
C VAL A 14 -3.65 2.01 -5.72
N ALA A 15 -3.41 2.12 -4.42
CA ALA A 15 -2.59 1.15 -3.69
C ALA A 15 -3.20 -0.25 -3.75
N GLY A 16 -4.51 -0.37 -3.61
CA GLY A 16 -5.24 -1.63 -3.73
C GLY A 16 -5.08 -2.27 -5.11
N VAL A 17 -5.21 -1.49 -6.17
CA VAL A 17 -5.00 -1.98 -7.55
C VAL A 17 -3.56 -2.45 -7.76
N LEU A 18 -2.58 -1.71 -7.30
CA LEU A 18 -1.17 -2.12 -7.36
C LEU A 18 -0.91 -3.40 -6.57
N SER A 19 -1.50 -3.53 -5.40
CA SER A 19 -1.40 -4.73 -4.56
C SER A 19 -2.02 -5.95 -5.24
N LEU A 20 -3.20 -5.80 -5.84
CA LEU A 20 -3.87 -6.85 -6.61
C LEU A 20 -2.99 -7.32 -7.78
N ALA A 21 -2.47 -6.37 -8.56
CA ALA A 21 -1.60 -6.66 -9.70
C ALA A 21 -0.32 -7.38 -9.27
N THR A 22 0.36 -6.88 -8.24
CA THR A 22 1.60 -7.46 -7.72
C THR A 22 1.37 -8.87 -7.18
N THR A 23 0.34 -9.06 -6.36
CA THR A 23 0.01 -10.37 -5.77
C THR A 23 -0.36 -11.38 -6.86
N SER A 24 -1.15 -10.97 -7.85
CA SER A 24 -1.53 -11.85 -8.97
C SER A 24 -0.32 -12.27 -9.80
N VAL A 25 0.60 -11.36 -10.09
CA VAL A 25 1.82 -11.65 -10.83
C VAL A 25 2.72 -12.61 -10.05
N LEU A 26 2.95 -12.35 -8.76
CA LEU A 26 3.77 -13.21 -7.91
C LEU A 26 3.16 -14.61 -7.78
N PHE A 27 1.85 -14.71 -7.63
CA PHE A 27 1.16 -15.98 -7.58
C PHE A 27 1.27 -16.74 -8.90
N ALA A 28 1.08 -16.08 -10.03
CA ALA A 28 1.23 -16.68 -11.36
C ALA A 28 2.64 -17.23 -11.57
N LEU A 29 3.67 -16.45 -11.20
CA LEU A 29 5.07 -16.90 -11.28
C LEU A 29 5.34 -18.10 -10.39
N SER A 30 4.81 -18.11 -9.16
CA SER A 30 4.98 -19.26 -8.25
C SER A 30 4.21 -20.49 -8.69
N SER A 31 3.06 -20.31 -9.35
CA SER A 31 2.25 -21.43 -9.83
C SER A 31 2.87 -22.14 -11.04
N LEU A 32 3.70 -21.44 -11.81
CA LEU A 32 4.46 -22.05 -12.91
C LEU A 32 5.45 -23.13 -12.41
N ASP A 33 6.04 -22.89 -11.23
CA ASP A 33 6.99 -23.84 -10.63
C ASP A 33 6.32 -24.96 -9.83
N THR A 34 5.21 -24.68 -9.15
CA THR A 34 4.61 -25.58 -8.16
C THR A 34 3.24 -26.14 -8.56
N GLY A 35 2.64 -25.68 -9.65
CA GLY A 35 1.33 -26.14 -10.11
C GLY A 35 0.19 -25.89 -9.12
N ARG A 36 0.24 -24.76 -8.39
CA ARG A 36 -0.77 -24.39 -7.40
C ARG A 36 -2.14 -24.16 -8.02
N ASP A 37 -3.17 -24.52 -7.27
CA ASP A 37 -4.57 -24.30 -7.65
C ASP A 37 -4.89 -22.79 -7.66
N PRO A 38 -5.53 -22.23 -8.71
CA PRO A 38 -5.98 -20.84 -8.75
C PRO A 38 -6.88 -20.42 -7.57
N GLY A 39 -7.61 -21.35 -6.97
CA GLY A 39 -8.45 -21.08 -5.78
C GLY A 39 -7.65 -20.67 -4.54
N GLU A 40 -6.38 -21.03 -4.46
CA GLU A 40 -5.49 -20.63 -3.35
C GLU A 40 -5.08 -19.15 -3.38
N LEU A 41 -5.35 -18.45 -4.47
CA LEU A 41 -5.02 -17.03 -4.62
C LEU A 41 -5.86 -16.14 -3.70
N LEU A 42 -7.09 -16.54 -3.35
CA LEU A 42 -8.04 -15.71 -2.60
C LEU A 42 -7.50 -15.25 -1.24
N LEU A 43 -6.90 -16.12 -0.47
CA LEU A 43 -6.41 -15.80 0.88
C LEU A 43 -5.20 -14.85 0.86
N PRO A 44 -4.13 -15.10 0.07
CA PRO A 44 -3.03 -14.14 -0.08
C PRO A 44 -3.48 -12.80 -0.62
N LEU A 45 -4.42 -12.80 -1.57
CA LEU A 45 -4.97 -11.59 -2.17
C LEU A 45 -5.72 -10.74 -1.15
N ALA A 46 -6.58 -11.37 -0.33
CA ALA A 46 -7.31 -10.69 0.73
C ALA A 46 -6.37 -10.08 1.78
N ARG A 47 -5.35 -10.82 2.19
CA ARG A 47 -4.33 -10.34 3.14
C ARG A 47 -3.55 -9.15 2.56
N ALA A 48 -3.11 -9.24 1.32
CA ALA A 48 -2.38 -8.19 0.65
C ALA A 48 -3.21 -6.93 0.50
N LEU A 49 -4.49 -7.05 0.11
CA LEU A 49 -5.42 -5.93 0.01
C LEU A 49 -5.64 -5.25 1.35
N LEU A 50 -5.90 -6.03 2.39
CA LEU A 50 -6.15 -5.49 3.73
C LEU A 50 -4.91 -4.77 4.26
N ALA A 51 -3.75 -5.39 4.18
CA ALA A 51 -2.49 -4.80 4.61
C ALA A 51 -2.17 -3.51 3.86
N THR A 52 -2.34 -3.52 2.53
CA THR A 52 -2.11 -2.36 1.68
C THR A 52 -3.09 -1.24 1.98
N ALA A 53 -4.37 -1.55 2.15
CA ALA A 53 -5.41 -0.56 2.48
C ALA A 53 -5.11 0.14 3.81
N VAL A 54 -4.79 -0.63 4.85
CA VAL A 54 -4.45 -0.08 6.18
C VAL A 54 -3.18 0.76 6.10
N THR A 55 -2.14 0.25 5.46
CA THR A 55 -0.86 0.95 5.34
C THR A 55 -1.02 2.26 4.55
N ALA A 56 -1.74 2.24 3.44
CA ALA A 56 -2.01 3.43 2.63
C ALA A 56 -2.89 4.44 3.39
N ALA A 57 -3.92 3.98 4.10
CA ALA A 57 -4.80 4.85 4.86
C ALA A 57 -4.06 5.56 5.99
N VAL A 58 -3.33 4.82 6.82
CA VAL A 58 -2.61 5.38 7.97
C VAL A 58 -1.34 6.11 7.54
N GLY A 59 -0.53 5.49 6.72
CA GLY A 59 0.74 6.08 6.25
C GLY A 59 0.56 7.24 5.28
N GLY A 60 -0.54 7.26 4.54
CA GLY A 60 -0.89 8.34 3.61
C GLY A 60 -1.55 9.56 4.26
N LEU A 61 -1.81 9.53 5.56
CA LEU A 61 -2.40 10.68 6.27
C LEU A 61 -1.59 11.98 6.13
N PRO A 62 -0.26 12.00 6.30
CA PRO A 62 0.52 13.21 6.10
C PRO A 62 0.39 13.78 4.69
N TYR A 63 0.43 12.94 3.68
CA TYR A 63 0.24 13.33 2.29
C TYR A 63 -1.16 13.91 2.05
N SER A 64 -2.19 13.22 2.51
CA SER A 64 -3.59 13.62 2.31
C SER A 64 -3.94 14.90 3.08
N ALA A 65 -3.49 15.01 4.32
CA ALA A 65 -3.75 16.17 5.18
C ALA A 65 -2.97 17.41 4.74
N GLY A 66 -1.74 17.23 4.29
CA GLY A 66 -0.85 18.32 3.88
C GLY A 66 -1.01 18.76 2.42
N ARG A 67 -1.81 18.06 1.64
CA ARG A 67 -1.98 18.36 0.23
C ARG A 67 -2.55 19.77 0.04
N GLY A 68 -1.86 20.59 -0.76
CA GLY A 68 -2.19 21.99 -0.98
C GLY A 68 -1.55 22.96 0.01
N ARG A 69 -0.93 22.46 1.08
CA ARG A 69 -0.24 23.29 2.09
C ARG A 69 1.27 23.20 2.03
N ALA A 70 1.79 22.07 1.56
CA ALA A 70 3.22 21.81 1.47
C ALA A 70 3.60 21.28 0.08
N PRO A 71 4.88 21.41 -0.34
CA PRO A 71 5.36 20.86 -1.61
C PRO A 71 5.18 19.33 -1.63
N TRP A 72 4.83 18.80 -2.81
CA TRP A 72 4.62 17.38 -3.00
C TRP A 72 5.80 16.48 -2.54
N PRO A 73 7.08 16.82 -2.85
CA PRO A 73 8.20 15.99 -2.40
C PRO A 73 8.30 15.87 -0.88
N VAL A 74 7.98 16.92 -0.15
CA VAL A 74 7.98 16.90 1.33
C VAL A 74 6.90 15.98 1.86
N LEU A 75 5.69 16.08 1.30
CA LEU A 75 4.56 15.23 1.70
C LEU A 75 4.84 13.75 1.38
N TRP A 76 5.38 13.49 0.23
CA TRP A 76 5.75 12.14 -0.17
C TRP A 76 6.82 11.54 0.76
N SER A 77 7.85 12.32 1.09
CA SER A 77 8.91 11.90 2.02
C SER A 77 8.35 11.62 3.41
N ALA A 78 7.50 12.50 3.94
CA ALA A 78 6.88 12.35 5.26
C ALA A 78 6.02 11.09 5.31
N SER A 79 5.17 10.87 4.32
CA SER A 79 4.34 9.66 4.24
C SER A 79 5.17 8.40 4.07
N THR A 80 6.25 8.45 3.28
CA THR A 80 7.17 7.33 3.13
C THR A 80 7.81 6.94 4.46
N VAL A 81 8.26 7.90 5.24
CA VAL A 81 8.81 7.67 6.59
C VAL A 81 7.76 7.04 7.49
N CYS A 82 6.53 7.53 7.47
CA CYS A 82 5.42 6.96 8.25
C CYS A 82 5.13 5.50 7.85
N ILE A 83 5.08 5.23 6.56
CA ILE A 83 4.84 3.87 6.02
C ILE A 83 5.96 2.92 6.46
N LEU A 84 7.21 3.34 6.34
CA LEU A 84 8.37 2.53 6.75
C LEU A 84 8.38 2.30 8.26
N ALA A 85 8.00 3.31 9.06
CA ALA A 85 7.88 3.17 10.52
C ALA A 85 6.78 2.16 10.90
N ILE A 86 5.62 2.22 10.25
CA ILE A 86 4.54 1.25 10.45
C ILE A 86 5.01 -0.15 10.10
N ALA A 87 5.67 -0.32 8.96
CA ALA A 87 6.21 -1.60 8.52
C ALA A 87 7.21 -2.17 9.55
N TRP A 88 8.11 -1.33 10.02
CA TRP A 88 9.10 -1.71 11.04
C TRP A 88 8.43 -2.15 12.35
N ILE A 89 7.44 -1.39 12.83
CA ILE A 89 6.71 -1.69 14.07
C ILE A 89 5.98 -3.03 13.93
N VAL A 90 5.27 -3.27 12.82
CA VAL A 90 4.51 -4.50 12.60
C VAL A 90 5.45 -5.72 12.56
N VAL A 91 6.56 -5.63 11.83
CA VAL A 91 7.54 -6.72 11.74
C VAL A 91 8.20 -6.97 13.09
N SER A 92 8.51 -5.90 13.85
CA SER A 92 9.09 -6.01 15.19
C SER A 92 8.15 -6.69 16.17
N ILE A 93 6.88 -6.32 16.16
CA ILE A 93 5.85 -6.96 17.01
C ILE A 93 5.72 -8.43 16.64
N ALA A 94 5.66 -8.76 15.36
CA ALA A 94 5.58 -10.15 14.91
C ALA A 94 6.79 -10.97 15.36
N ALA A 95 8.00 -10.41 15.27
CA ALA A 95 9.21 -11.05 15.75
C ALA A 95 9.22 -11.26 17.27
N TRP A 96 8.70 -10.29 18.03
CA TRP A 96 8.61 -10.37 19.48
C TRP A 96 7.59 -11.39 19.98
N THR A 97 6.49 -11.56 19.26
CA THR A 97 5.41 -12.49 19.64
C THR A 97 5.60 -13.88 19.05
N ASP A 98 6.64 -14.08 18.24
CA ASP A 98 6.95 -15.36 17.61
C ASP A 98 7.34 -16.41 18.66
N PRO A 99 6.71 -17.60 18.65
CA PRO A 99 7.03 -18.67 19.61
C PRO A 99 8.36 -19.38 19.40
N GLY A 100 9.24 -18.90 18.50
CA GLY A 100 10.62 -19.34 18.41
C GLY A 100 11.10 -19.90 17.07
N ASP A 101 10.23 -20.08 16.07
CA ASP A 101 10.60 -20.61 14.75
C ASP A 101 10.81 -19.53 13.67
N GLY A 102 10.52 -18.27 13.97
CA GLY A 102 10.67 -17.13 13.04
C GLY A 102 9.63 -17.07 11.93
N THR A 103 8.66 -17.97 11.90
CA THR A 103 7.65 -18.06 10.82
C THR A 103 6.76 -16.82 10.79
N ASP A 104 6.30 -16.33 11.95
CA ASP A 104 5.42 -15.17 12.04
C ASP A 104 6.11 -13.90 11.56
N ALA A 105 7.39 -13.73 11.88
CA ALA A 105 8.19 -12.61 11.42
C ALA A 105 8.36 -12.62 9.89
N VAL A 106 8.61 -13.79 9.30
CA VAL A 106 8.74 -13.97 7.85
C VAL A 106 7.41 -13.68 7.15
N VAL A 107 6.30 -14.20 7.67
CA VAL A 107 4.96 -13.94 7.11
C VAL A 107 4.62 -12.44 7.19
N ALA A 108 4.89 -11.80 8.32
CA ALA A 108 4.70 -10.36 8.47
C ALA A 108 5.54 -9.58 7.47
N LEU A 109 6.81 -9.93 7.32
CA LEU A 109 7.70 -9.27 6.34
C LEU A 109 7.18 -9.41 4.92
N LEU A 110 6.80 -10.61 4.50
CA LEU A 110 6.28 -10.90 3.16
C LEU A 110 4.92 -10.22 2.90
N THR A 111 4.16 -9.88 3.93
CA THR A 111 2.88 -9.17 3.81
C THR A 111 3.09 -7.65 3.80
N VAL A 112 3.89 -7.14 4.71
CA VAL A 112 4.03 -5.70 4.97
C VAL A 112 4.96 -5.02 3.95
N VAL A 113 6.04 -5.66 3.52
CA VAL A 113 6.99 -5.07 2.57
C VAL A 113 6.32 -4.78 1.21
N PRO A 114 5.61 -5.72 0.58
CA PRO A 114 4.85 -5.40 -0.64
C PRO A 114 3.78 -4.33 -0.41
N ALA A 115 3.08 -4.34 0.72
CA ALA A 115 2.07 -3.34 1.08
C ALA A 115 2.71 -1.94 1.18
N ALA A 116 3.85 -1.82 1.83
CA ALA A 116 4.60 -0.58 1.96
C ALA A 116 5.07 -0.07 0.58
N CYS A 117 5.65 -0.95 -0.24
CA CYS A 117 6.09 -0.60 -1.60
C CYS A 117 4.93 -0.12 -2.47
N CYS A 118 3.79 -0.82 -2.46
CA CYS A 118 2.60 -0.43 -3.21
C CYS A 118 2.06 0.91 -2.73
N SER A 119 2.02 1.16 -1.44
CA SER A 119 1.55 2.43 -0.85
C SER A 119 2.46 3.59 -1.24
N ILE A 120 3.78 3.41 -1.17
CA ILE A 120 4.77 4.43 -1.56
C ILE A 120 4.64 4.75 -3.06
N ALA A 121 4.56 3.73 -3.90
CA ALA A 121 4.39 3.88 -5.35
C ALA A 121 3.02 4.48 -5.73
N ALA A 122 1.99 4.24 -4.94
CA ALA A 122 0.64 4.76 -5.17
C ALA A 122 0.56 6.28 -5.00
N MET A 123 1.40 6.89 -4.19
CA MET A 123 1.34 8.35 -3.95
C MET A 123 1.63 9.17 -5.21
N PRO A 124 2.71 8.93 -5.99
CA PRO A 124 2.92 9.65 -7.26
C PRO A 124 1.80 9.41 -8.26
N VAL A 125 1.30 8.18 -8.36
CA VAL A 125 0.20 7.83 -9.26
C VAL A 125 -1.09 8.57 -8.85
N THR A 126 -1.40 8.61 -7.57
CA THR A 126 -2.54 9.35 -7.02
C THR A 126 -2.44 10.85 -7.35
N GLU A 127 -1.27 11.44 -7.16
CA GLU A 127 -1.04 12.85 -7.50
C GLU A 127 -1.27 13.11 -8.99
N LEU A 128 -0.78 12.22 -9.85
CA LEU A 128 -0.99 12.31 -11.28
C LEU A 128 -2.48 12.21 -11.64
N VAL A 129 -3.19 11.23 -11.09
CA VAL A 129 -4.63 11.03 -11.32
C VAL A 129 -5.43 12.25 -10.91
N LEU A 130 -5.14 12.81 -9.75
CA LEU A 130 -5.85 13.98 -9.23
C LEU A 130 -5.57 15.24 -10.05
N ARG A 131 -4.35 15.42 -10.53
CA ARG A 131 -3.98 16.54 -11.42
C ARG A 131 -4.66 16.45 -12.77
N VAL A 132 -4.71 15.27 -13.36
CA VAL A 132 -5.40 15.03 -14.63
C VAL A 132 -6.90 15.24 -14.47
N GLY A 133 -7.48 14.75 -13.36
CA GLY A 133 -8.90 14.95 -13.05
C GLY A 133 -9.28 16.42 -12.93
N THR A 134 -8.46 17.23 -12.24
CA THR A 134 -8.68 18.69 -12.11
C THR A 134 -8.55 19.41 -13.44
N ARG A 135 -7.60 19.02 -14.28
CA ARG A 135 -7.46 19.61 -15.63
C ARG A 135 -8.69 19.35 -16.52
N ARG A 136 -9.24 18.14 -16.47
CA ARG A 136 -10.46 17.80 -17.24
C ARG A 136 -11.67 18.61 -16.78
N ILE A 137 -11.85 18.81 -15.50
CA ILE A 137 -12.93 19.60 -14.94
C ILE A 137 -12.74 21.09 -15.28
N GLY A 138 -11.51 21.60 -15.27
CA GLY A 138 -11.19 22.98 -15.64
C GLY A 138 -11.27 23.27 -17.13
N ALA A 139 -11.16 22.26 -18.00
CA ALA A 139 -11.27 22.40 -19.46
C ALA A 139 -12.72 22.31 -19.99
N GLY A 140 -13.63 21.87 -19.15
CA GLY A 140 -15.06 21.83 -19.47
C GLY A 140 -15.79 23.03 -18.95
#